data_bdb5b4cf7879470aed0a496f6c60c65a
#
_entry.id   bdb5b4cf7879470aed0a496f6c60c65a
#
_cell.length_a   1.000
_cell.length_b   1.000
_cell.length_c   1.000
_cell.angle_alpha   90.00
_cell.angle_beta   90.00
_cell.angle_gamma   90.00
#
_symmetry.space_group_name_H-M   'P 1'
#
loop_
_entity.id
_entity.type
_entity.pdbx_description
1 polymer ?
#
loop_
_entity_poly.entity_id
_entity_poly.type
_entity_poly.pdbx_seq_one_letter_code
_entity_poly.pdbx_strand_id
1 'polypeptide(L)'
;MSMQPDQIATARLAEVGKVWTSDLSVSEFALLDSAGFEPLEFVMGSSVFHIGWQNQNLRQSQELQVLTQAMYTARYNAMGRMLSEAGQVQADGVVGMRLHVRQHGLSAEHIEFIAVGTSVRHKEKPGTFRRPDGAPFTSHLNVQDFYTLLATGHVPVEFVMGVCVWHVAAQGLMQSLRQMGQNVEMPQWTQGYYDARELALSRMQTEAERVEATGITGVEWFA
;
A
#
# COMPACT_ATOMS: atom_id res chain seq x y z
N MET A 1 -14.05 -14.60 -24.47
CA MET A 1 -12.66 -14.22 -24.19
C MET A 1 -12.75 -13.05 -23.23
N SER A 2 -12.42 -13.20 -21.94
CA SER A 2 -12.51 -12.11 -20.97
C SER A 2 -11.36 -11.13 -21.22
N MET A 3 -11.65 -9.83 -21.26
CA MET A 3 -10.63 -8.79 -21.35
C MET A 3 -9.73 -8.84 -20.10
N GLN A 4 -8.44 -8.59 -20.29
CA GLN A 4 -7.50 -8.43 -19.17
C GLN A 4 -7.85 -7.14 -18.40
N PRO A 5 -7.62 -7.09 -17.07
CA PRO A 5 -7.92 -5.91 -16.27
C PRO A 5 -7.38 -4.60 -16.86
N ASP A 6 -6.15 -4.61 -17.37
CA ASP A 6 -5.52 -3.44 -17.98
C ASP A 6 -6.23 -2.98 -19.28
N GLN A 7 -6.82 -3.91 -20.03
CA GLN A 7 -7.60 -3.58 -21.24
C GLN A 7 -8.93 -2.91 -20.89
N ILE A 8 -9.57 -3.34 -19.79
CA ILE A 8 -10.81 -2.72 -19.28
C ILE A 8 -10.53 -1.28 -18.83
N ALA A 9 -9.47 -1.08 -18.08
CA ALA A 9 -9.04 0.24 -17.63
C ALA A 9 -8.72 1.18 -18.82
N THR A 10 -7.96 0.69 -19.80
CA THR A 10 -7.63 1.44 -21.02
C THR A 10 -8.88 1.86 -21.79
N ALA A 11 -9.85 0.96 -21.94
CA ALA A 11 -11.10 1.27 -22.64
C ALA A 11 -11.89 2.35 -21.88
N ARG A 12 -12.01 2.24 -20.54
CA ARG A 12 -12.66 3.25 -19.72
C ARG A 12 -12.00 4.63 -19.85
N LEU A 13 -10.68 4.69 -19.74
CA LEU A 13 -9.92 5.95 -19.80
C LEU A 13 -9.97 6.60 -21.18
N ALA A 14 -10.07 5.82 -22.25
CA ALA A 14 -10.24 6.34 -23.61
C ALA A 14 -11.63 6.97 -23.82
N GLU A 15 -12.66 6.55 -23.09
CA GLU A 15 -14.01 7.10 -23.16
C GLU A 15 -14.21 8.32 -22.25
N VAL A 16 -13.35 8.53 -21.25
CA VAL A 16 -13.38 9.68 -20.32
C VAL A 16 -12.93 10.94 -21.04
N GLY A 17 -13.82 11.55 -21.80
CA GLY A 17 -13.47 12.70 -22.65
C GLY A 17 -13.78 14.08 -22.08
N LYS A 18 -14.54 14.22 -20.99
CA LYS A 18 -15.03 15.54 -20.56
C LYS A 18 -15.22 15.76 -19.06
N VAL A 19 -15.34 14.72 -18.25
CA VAL A 19 -15.59 14.84 -16.80
C VAL A 19 -14.59 13.95 -16.09
N TRP A 20 -13.64 14.57 -15.41
CA TRP A 20 -12.70 13.85 -14.55
C TRP A 20 -13.38 13.41 -13.25
N THR A 21 -12.89 12.34 -12.66
CA THR A 21 -13.34 11.83 -11.36
C THR A 21 -12.19 11.89 -10.34
N SER A 22 -12.52 12.15 -9.09
CA SER A 22 -11.56 12.08 -7.98
C SER A 22 -12.28 11.70 -6.69
N ASP A 23 -11.54 11.29 -5.69
CA ASP A 23 -12.01 11.10 -4.32
C ASP A 23 -11.68 12.30 -3.41
N LEU A 24 -11.24 13.42 -3.99
CA LEU A 24 -10.90 14.63 -3.27
C LEU A 24 -12.16 15.37 -2.80
N SER A 25 -12.11 15.88 -1.58
CA SER A 25 -13.08 16.86 -1.11
C SER A 25 -12.87 18.20 -1.83
N VAL A 26 -13.88 19.07 -1.76
CA VAL A 26 -13.80 20.43 -2.38
C VAL A 26 -12.63 21.24 -1.80
N SER A 27 -12.35 21.11 -0.51
CA SER A 27 -11.21 21.79 0.13
C SER A 27 -9.87 21.24 -0.34
N GLU A 28 -9.76 19.93 -0.52
CA GLU A 28 -8.55 19.30 -1.05
C GLU A 28 -8.32 19.69 -2.51
N PHE A 29 -9.37 19.78 -3.31
CA PHE A 29 -9.27 20.29 -4.67
C PHE A 29 -8.70 21.71 -4.71
N ALA A 30 -9.18 22.63 -3.87
CA ALA A 30 -8.68 24.00 -3.80
C ALA A 30 -7.22 24.08 -3.35
N LEU A 31 -6.83 23.23 -2.41
CA LEU A 31 -5.42 23.15 -1.96
C LEU A 31 -4.50 22.56 -3.04
N LEU A 32 -4.96 21.54 -3.74
CA LEU A 32 -4.22 20.93 -4.85
C LEU A 32 -4.00 21.95 -5.97
N ASP A 33 -5.03 22.72 -6.30
CA ASP A 33 -4.96 23.85 -7.26
C ASP A 33 -3.93 24.90 -6.82
N SER A 34 -3.94 25.26 -5.55
CA SER A 34 -2.97 26.21 -4.93
C SER A 34 -1.55 25.68 -4.92
N ALA A 35 -1.37 24.35 -4.86
CA ALA A 35 -0.06 23.68 -4.99
C ALA A 35 0.46 23.66 -6.44
N GLY A 36 -0.32 24.13 -7.41
CA GLY A 36 0.04 24.12 -8.83
C GLY A 36 -0.27 22.80 -9.55
N PHE A 37 -1.04 21.91 -8.93
CA PHE A 37 -1.45 20.64 -9.53
C PHE A 37 -2.91 20.67 -9.98
N GLU A 38 -3.22 19.83 -10.95
CA GLU A 38 -4.58 19.54 -11.39
C GLU A 38 -4.88 18.04 -11.19
N PRO A 39 -6.09 17.68 -10.72
CA PRO A 39 -6.52 16.29 -10.73
C PRO A 39 -6.84 15.87 -12.16
N LEU A 40 -6.48 14.65 -12.51
CA LEU A 40 -6.74 14.09 -13.84
C LEU A 40 -7.86 13.05 -13.78
N GLU A 41 -7.70 12.02 -12.94
CA GLU A 41 -8.66 10.92 -12.86
C GLU A 41 -8.49 10.14 -11.54
N PHE A 42 -9.58 9.56 -11.05
CA PHE A 42 -9.52 8.53 -10.02
C PHE A 42 -8.95 7.25 -10.62
N VAL A 43 -7.88 6.74 -10.02
CA VAL A 43 -7.17 5.56 -10.49
C VAL A 43 -7.24 4.43 -9.47
N MET A 44 -7.34 3.19 -9.99
CA MET A 44 -7.51 2.02 -9.15
C MET A 44 -6.77 0.80 -9.73
N GLY A 45 -6.21 -0.01 -8.86
CA GLY A 45 -5.72 -1.33 -9.22
C GLY A 45 -6.08 -2.34 -8.15
N SER A 46 -6.48 -3.53 -8.53
CA SER A 46 -6.76 -4.62 -7.59
C SER A 46 -6.02 -5.90 -7.96
N SER A 47 -5.73 -6.71 -6.94
CA SER A 47 -5.14 -8.04 -7.12
C SER A 47 -5.72 -8.99 -6.10
N VAL A 48 -6.32 -10.07 -6.57
CA VAL A 48 -6.80 -11.17 -5.72
C VAL A 48 -5.80 -12.31 -5.78
N PHE A 49 -5.34 -12.76 -4.62
CA PHE A 49 -4.35 -13.80 -4.48
C PHE A 49 -4.92 -14.99 -3.71
N HIS A 50 -4.79 -16.18 -4.26
CA HIS A 50 -5.16 -17.41 -3.56
C HIS A 50 -4.00 -17.86 -2.67
N ILE A 51 -4.28 -18.09 -1.39
CA ILE A 51 -3.32 -18.62 -0.44
C ILE A 51 -3.40 -20.15 -0.51
N GLY A 52 -2.43 -20.76 -1.17
CA GLY A 52 -2.32 -22.21 -1.23
C GLY A 52 -1.95 -22.85 0.12
N TRP A 53 -2.14 -24.16 0.21
CA TRP A 53 -1.77 -24.93 1.41
C TRP A 53 -0.26 -24.86 1.65
N GLN A 54 0.13 -24.54 2.91
CA GLN A 54 1.54 -24.37 3.25
C GLN A 54 1.98 -25.49 4.20
N ASN A 55 3.04 -26.21 3.81
CA ASN A 55 3.66 -27.21 4.67
C ASN A 55 4.73 -26.51 5.54
N GLN A 56 4.33 -25.98 6.69
CA GLN A 56 5.21 -25.25 7.59
C GLN A 56 5.29 -25.93 8.96
N ASN A 57 6.47 -25.80 9.60
CA ASN A 57 6.65 -26.32 10.95
C ASN A 57 6.02 -25.37 11.99
N LEU A 58 4.75 -25.61 12.31
CA LEU A 58 3.99 -24.82 13.29
C LEU A 58 4.41 -25.04 14.74
N ARG A 59 5.46 -25.82 14.99
CA ARG A 59 5.98 -26.07 16.36
C ARG A 59 6.94 -24.98 16.84
N GLN A 60 7.39 -24.10 15.95
CA GLN A 60 8.29 -22.99 16.26
C GLN A 60 7.67 -21.67 15.84
N SER A 61 7.91 -20.62 16.63
CA SER A 61 7.56 -19.26 16.24
C SER A 61 8.50 -18.81 15.12
N GLN A 62 7.93 -18.40 14.00
CA GLN A 62 8.69 -18.03 12.81
C GLN A 62 7.88 -17.21 11.83
N GLU A 63 8.55 -16.53 10.94
CA GLU A 63 7.90 -15.88 9.81
C GLU A 63 7.33 -16.91 8.83
N LEU A 64 6.12 -16.64 8.35
CA LEU A 64 5.49 -17.37 7.26
C LEU A 64 5.89 -16.74 5.91
N GLN A 65 7.14 -17.00 5.49
CA GLN A 65 7.76 -16.33 4.35
C GLN A 65 6.96 -16.42 3.06
N VAL A 66 6.36 -17.60 2.77
CA VAL A 66 5.53 -17.78 1.57
C VAL A 66 4.32 -16.84 1.58
N LEU A 67 3.67 -16.70 2.74
CA LEU A 67 2.52 -15.81 2.90
C LEU A 67 2.93 -14.34 2.83
N THR A 68 4.02 -13.97 3.51
CA THR A 68 4.61 -12.63 3.39
C THR A 68 4.91 -12.28 1.92
N GLN A 69 5.54 -13.20 1.17
CA GLN A 69 5.85 -12.99 -0.24
C GLN A 69 4.59 -12.88 -1.11
N ALA A 70 3.56 -13.68 -0.82
CA ALA A 70 2.27 -13.59 -1.51
C ALA A 70 1.61 -12.21 -1.31
N MET A 71 1.65 -11.66 -0.09
CA MET A 71 1.15 -10.32 0.21
C MET A 71 1.92 -9.24 -0.56
N TYR A 72 3.25 -9.33 -0.61
CA TYR A 72 4.06 -8.41 -1.43
C TYR A 72 3.68 -8.48 -2.91
N THR A 73 3.56 -9.68 -3.46
CA THR A 73 3.21 -9.87 -4.87
C THR A 73 1.83 -9.29 -5.18
N ALA A 74 0.84 -9.55 -4.33
CA ALA A 74 -0.51 -9.01 -4.49
C ALA A 74 -0.53 -7.48 -4.43
N ARG A 75 0.21 -6.87 -3.49
CA ARG A 75 0.38 -5.43 -3.38
C ARG A 75 1.00 -4.84 -4.64
N TYR A 76 2.15 -5.38 -5.09
CA TYR A 76 2.83 -4.89 -6.29
C TYR A 76 1.95 -4.96 -7.53
N ASN A 77 1.16 -6.02 -7.69
CA ASN A 77 0.22 -6.15 -8.79
C ASN A 77 -0.89 -5.09 -8.72
N ALA A 78 -1.46 -4.85 -7.53
CA ALA A 78 -2.49 -3.84 -7.35
C ALA A 78 -1.94 -2.43 -7.62
N MET A 79 -0.81 -2.07 -7.03
CA MET A 79 -0.16 -0.78 -7.23
C MET A 79 0.30 -0.59 -8.69
N GLY A 80 0.88 -1.63 -9.31
CA GLY A 80 1.30 -1.57 -10.71
C GLY A 80 0.15 -1.28 -11.67
N ARG A 81 -1.04 -1.86 -11.43
CA ARG A 81 -2.25 -1.58 -12.22
C ARG A 81 -2.72 -0.14 -12.02
N MET A 82 -2.78 0.34 -10.78
CA MET A 82 -3.12 1.74 -10.48
C MET A 82 -2.14 2.71 -11.15
N LEU A 83 -0.83 2.45 -11.07
CA LEU A 83 0.20 3.27 -11.72
C LEU A 83 0.12 3.20 -13.25
N SER A 84 -0.27 2.05 -13.82
CA SER A 84 -0.52 1.93 -15.26
C SER A 84 -1.66 2.85 -15.71
N GLU A 85 -2.77 2.92 -14.95
CA GLU A 85 -3.85 3.88 -15.21
C GLU A 85 -3.36 5.33 -15.12
N ALA A 86 -2.63 5.68 -14.04
CA ALA A 86 -2.05 7.02 -13.89
C ALA A 86 -1.08 7.38 -15.03
N GLY A 87 -0.32 6.42 -15.52
CA GLY A 87 0.56 6.60 -16.67
C GLY A 87 -0.19 6.89 -17.98
N GLN A 88 -1.33 6.24 -18.19
CA GLN A 88 -2.17 6.46 -19.39
C GLN A 88 -2.71 7.89 -19.48
N VAL A 89 -3.03 8.51 -18.35
CA VAL A 89 -3.47 9.92 -18.28
C VAL A 89 -2.28 10.89 -18.14
N GLN A 90 -1.05 10.39 -18.26
CA GLN A 90 0.18 11.17 -18.17
C GLN A 90 0.33 11.94 -16.83
N ALA A 91 -0.10 11.32 -15.74
CA ALA A 91 0.03 11.88 -14.41
C ALA A 91 1.51 12.02 -13.98
N ASP A 92 1.79 12.99 -13.15
CA ASP A 92 3.06 13.13 -12.45
C ASP A 92 3.09 12.28 -11.19
N GLY A 93 1.92 12.05 -10.57
CA GLY A 93 1.79 11.23 -9.38
C GLY A 93 0.36 10.86 -9.02
N VAL A 94 0.23 10.14 -7.91
CA VAL A 94 -1.04 9.77 -7.28
C VAL A 94 -1.02 10.27 -5.84
N VAL A 95 -2.00 11.09 -5.46
CA VAL A 95 -2.19 11.62 -4.10
C VAL A 95 -3.38 10.94 -3.42
N GLY A 96 -3.41 11.00 -2.09
CA GLY A 96 -4.46 10.37 -1.30
C GLY A 96 -4.53 8.86 -1.53
N MET A 97 -3.39 8.21 -1.85
CA MET A 97 -3.38 6.80 -2.14
C MET A 97 -3.77 5.98 -0.90
N ARG A 98 -4.70 5.06 -1.07
CA ARG A 98 -5.11 4.12 -0.04
C ARG A 98 -4.93 2.69 -0.52
N LEU A 99 -4.39 1.86 0.36
CA LEU A 99 -4.24 0.43 0.12
C LEU A 99 -5.20 -0.33 1.05
N HIS A 100 -6.22 -0.93 0.47
CA HIS A 100 -7.17 -1.76 1.20
C HIS A 100 -6.80 -3.23 1.06
N VAL A 101 -6.79 -3.94 2.19
CA VAL A 101 -6.59 -5.39 2.23
C VAL A 101 -7.89 -6.02 2.68
N ARG A 102 -8.42 -6.94 1.90
CA ARG A 102 -9.65 -7.68 2.20
C ARG A 102 -9.40 -9.17 2.13
N GLN A 103 -9.98 -9.89 3.06
CA GLN A 103 -10.00 -11.35 3.02
C GLN A 103 -11.36 -11.83 2.54
N HIS A 104 -11.37 -12.77 1.59
CA HIS A 104 -12.57 -13.35 1.01
C HIS A 104 -12.63 -14.85 1.25
N GLY A 105 -13.84 -15.37 1.45
CA GLY A 105 -14.11 -16.78 1.66
C GLY A 105 -14.29 -17.18 3.12
N LEU A 106 -14.90 -18.34 3.35
CA LEU A 106 -15.18 -18.89 4.68
C LEU A 106 -13.90 -19.33 5.44
N SER A 107 -12.80 -19.56 4.71
CA SER A 107 -11.51 -20.04 5.22
C SER A 107 -10.38 -19.03 5.01
N ALA A 108 -10.70 -17.77 4.67
CA ALA A 108 -9.69 -16.72 4.38
C ALA A 108 -8.63 -17.12 3.33
N GLU A 109 -9.02 -17.97 2.37
CA GLU A 109 -8.11 -18.51 1.35
C GLU A 109 -7.73 -17.51 0.26
N HIS A 110 -8.43 -16.37 0.20
CA HIS A 110 -8.17 -15.33 -0.80
C HIS A 110 -7.91 -14.00 -0.10
N ILE A 111 -6.83 -13.36 -0.48
CA ILE A 111 -6.51 -11.98 -0.07
C ILE A 111 -6.62 -11.07 -1.29
N GLU A 112 -7.41 -10.02 -1.17
CA GLU A 112 -7.52 -8.96 -2.16
C GLU A 112 -6.78 -7.72 -1.68
N PHE A 113 -5.93 -7.17 -2.54
CA PHE A 113 -5.34 -5.85 -2.40
C PHE A 113 -5.99 -4.90 -3.40
N ILE A 114 -6.44 -3.75 -2.92
CA ILE A 114 -7.02 -2.70 -3.75
C ILE A 114 -6.24 -1.42 -3.47
N ALA A 115 -5.54 -0.90 -4.47
CA ALA A 115 -4.89 0.40 -4.43
C ALA A 115 -5.77 1.41 -5.16
N VAL A 116 -6.07 2.55 -4.52
CA VAL A 116 -6.86 3.63 -5.09
C VAL A 116 -6.23 4.97 -4.78
N GLY A 117 -6.51 5.98 -5.59
CA GLY A 117 -6.09 7.36 -5.35
C GLY A 117 -6.48 8.29 -6.50
N THR A 118 -6.15 9.56 -6.38
CA THR A 118 -6.37 10.54 -7.45
C THR A 118 -5.05 10.82 -8.17
N SER A 119 -5.03 10.60 -9.47
CA SER A 119 -3.89 10.97 -10.32
C SER A 119 -3.84 12.48 -10.52
N VAL A 120 -2.63 13.05 -10.43
CA VAL A 120 -2.40 14.49 -10.48
C VAL A 120 -1.26 14.84 -11.44
N ARG A 121 -1.31 16.06 -12.00
CA ARG A 121 -0.26 16.60 -12.86
C ARG A 121 0.03 18.05 -12.48
N HIS A 122 1.30 18.44 -12.50
CA HIS A 122 1.67 19.84 -12.28
C HIS A 122 1.36 20.68 -13.51
N LYS A 123 0.60 21.75 -13.34
CA LYS A 123 0.04 22.58 -14.44
C LYS A 123 1.10 23.21 -15.34
N GLU A 124 2.15 23.78 -14.72
CA GLU A 124 3.17 24.54 -15.47
C GLU A 124 4.37 23.67 -15.85
N LYS A 125 4.64 22.60 -15.11
CA LYS A 125 5.84 21.76 -15.24
C LYS A 125 5.50 20.28 -15.26
N PRO A 126 4.67 19.80 -16.20
CA PRO A 126 4.31 18.41 -16.27
C PRO A 126 5.56 17.53 -16.46
N GLY A 127 5.61 16.40 -15.76
CA GLY A 127 6.73 15.45 -15.79
C GLY A 127 7.86 15.75 -14.81
N THR A 128 7.94 16.96 -14.24
CA THR A 128 9.07 17.33 -13.35
C THR A 128 9.01 16.61 -12.00
N PHE A 129 7.80 16.26 -11.53
CA PHE A 129 7.57 15.61 -10.23
C PHE A 129 7.57 14.09 -10.31
N ARG A 130 7.75 13.53 -11.50
CA ARG A 130 7.89 12.07 -11.64
C ARG A 130 9.16 11.57 -10.97
N ARG A 131 9.12 10.31 -10.60
CA ARG A 131 10.29 9.61 -10.09
C ARG A 131 11.45 9.61 -11.14
N PRO A 132 12.70 9.38 -10.71
CA PRO A 132 13.84 9.31 -11.63
C PRO A 132 13.70 8.26 -12.74
N ASP A 133 12.94 7.17 -12.48
CA ASP A 133 12.64 6.14 -13.47
C ASP A 133 11.51 6.52 -14.45
N GLY A 134 10.95 7.74 -14.32
CA GLY A 134 9.86 8.26 -15.16
C GLY A 134 8.47 7.81 -14.71
N ALA A 135 8.34 6.97 -13.70
CA ALA A 135 7.05 6.55 -13.16
C ALA A 135 6.39 7.68 -12.33
N PRO A 136 5.06 7.72 -12.24
CA PRO A 136 4.39 8.64 -11.34
C PRO A 136 4.80 8.40 -9.88
N PHE A 137 4.94 9.47 -9.08
CA PHE A 137 5.10 9.34 -7.64
C PHE A 137 3.82 8.80 -6.99
N THR A 138 3.94 8.22 -5.79
CA THR A 138 2.76 7.79 -5.00
C THR A 138 2.85 8.34 -3.59
N SER A 139 1.72 8.88 -3.09
CA SER A 139 1.64 9.45 -1.75
C SER A 139 0.31 9.08 -1.11
N HIS A 140 0.35 8.51 0.10
CA HIS A 140 -0.84 8.25 0.92
C HIS A 140 -1.29 9.48 1.71
N LEU A 141 -0.49 10.53 1.72
CA LEU A 141 -0.84 11.79 2.39
C LEU A 141 -2.12 12.36 1.77
N ASN A 142 -3.01 12.88 2.62
CA ASN A 142 -4.10 13.71 2.15
C ASN A 142 -3.55 14.98 1.50
N VAL A 143 -4.38 15.74 0.80
CA VAL A 143 -3.89 16.90 0.05
C VAL A 143 -3.39 18.02 0.96
N GLN A 144 -3.90 18.15 2.20
CA GLN A 144 -3.40 19.12 3.17
C GLN A 144 -1.94 18.83 3.56
N ASP A 145 -1.65 17.57 3.85
CA ASP A 145 -0.31 17.13 4.22
C ASP A 145 0.62 17.15 3.01
N PHE A 146 0.11 16.79 1.83
CA PHE A 146 0.85 16.90 0.56
C PHE A 146 1.25 18.35 0.27
N TYR A 147 0.30 19.31 0.39
CA TYR A 147 0.58 20.73 0.24
C TYR A 147 1.64 21.21 1.24
N THR A 148 1.50 20.81 2.49
CA THR A 148 2.45 21.16 3.55
C THR A 148 3.85 20.58 3.27
N LEU A 149 3.94 19.33 2.79
CA LEU A 149 5.18 18.70 2.39
C LEU A 149 5.89 19.51 1.30
N LEU A 150 5.17 19.90 0.26
CA LEU A 150 5.71 20.73 -0.82
C LEU A 150 6.18 22.10 -0.32
N ALA A 151 5.42 22.73 0.58
CA ALA A 151 5.76 24.02 1.16
C ALA A 151 7.05 23.98 2.00
N THR A 152 7.41 22.82 2.54
CA THR A 152 8.69 22.59 3.24
C THR A 152 9.85 22.24 2.32
N GLY A 153 9.64 22.23 0.99
CA GLY A 153 10.64 21.93 -0.01
C GLY A 153 10.90 20.44 -0.24
N HIS A 154 10.00 19.58 0.22
CA HIS A 154 10.07 18.14 0.01
C HIS A 154 9.05 17.68 -1.02
N VAL A 155 9.37 16.61 -1.74
CA VAL A 155 8.47 15.99 -2.71
C VAL A 155 8.28 14.51 -2.37
N PRO A 156 7.07 13.95 -2.54
CA PRO A 156 6.88 12.52 -2.35
C PRO A 156 7.55 11.76 -3.50
N VAL A 157 8.06 10.57 -3.19
CA VAL A 157 8.68 9.68 -4.18
C VAL A 157 7.82 8.43 -4.38
N GLU A 158 7.67 7.63 -3.33
CA GLU A 158 6.93 6.37 -3.40
C GLU A 158 6.26 6.05 -2.06
N PHE A 159 5.08 5.44 -2.13
CA PHE A 159 4.48 4.76 -1.01
C PHE A 159 5.24 3.47 -0.73
N VAL A 160 5.79 3.35 0.47
CA VAL A 160 6.55 2.18 0.91
C VAL A 160 5.78 1.41 1.98
N MET A 161 5.93 0.09 2.02
CA MET A 161 5.24 -0.76 2.98
C MET A 161 6.13 -1.92 3.41
N GLY A 162 6.22 -2.17 4.70
CA GLY A 162 6.78 -3.40 5.23
C GLY A 162 5.69 -4.37 5.68
N VAL A 163 5.82 -5.63 5.31
CA VAL A 163 4.90 -6.71 5.72
C VAL A 163 5.70 -7.84 6.35
N CYS A 164 5.16 -8.38 7.43
CA CYS A 164 5.64 -9.62 8.02
C CYS A 164 4.44 -10.41 8.55
N VAL A 165 4.27 -11.63 8.08
CA VAL A 165 3.29 -12.56 8.64
C VAL A 165 4.03 -13.51 9.56
N TRP A 166 3.70 -13.47 10.83
CA TRP A 166 4.40 -14.20 11.88
C TRP A 166 3.50 -15.28 12.50
N HIS A 167 4.02 -16.47 12.64
CA HIS A 167 3.39 -17.55 13.40
C HIS A 167 3.98 -17.60 14.81
N VAL A 168 3.12 -17.59 15.82
CA VAL A 168 3.52 -17.83 17.21
C VAL A 168 3.15 -19.26 17.57
N ALA A 169 4.15 -20.07 17.95
CA ALA A 169 3.93 -21.46 18.35
C ALA A 169 3.04 -21.53 19.61
N ALA A 170 2.17 -22.52 19.64
CA ALA A 170 1.30 -22.75 20.79
C ALA A 170 2.13 -23.07 22.05
N GLN A 171 1.72 -22.50 23.19
CA GLN A 171 2.29 -22.85 24.49
C GLN A 171 1.96 -24.29 24.86
N GLY A 172 2.86 -24.95 25.58
CA GLY A 172 2.60 -26.29 26.11
C GLY A 172 1.42 -26.28 27.09
N LEU A 173 0.63 -27.37 27.08
CA LEU A 173 -0.59 -27.54 27.89
C LEU A 173 -0.37 -27.22 29.38
N MET A 174 0.77 -27.56 29.94
CA MET A 174 1.15 -27.30 31.34
C MET A 174 1.28 -25.81 31.66
N GLN A 175 1.77 -25.00 30.70
CA GLN A 175 1.94 -23.56 30.89
C GLN A 175 0.58 -22.85 30.78
N SER A 176 -0.29 -23.30 29.88
CA SER A 176 -1.66 -22.80 29.75
C SER A 176 -2.49 -23.09 31.01
N LEU A 177 -2.32 -24.28 31.64
CA LEU A 177 -3.00 -24.63 32.87
C LEU A 177 -2.52 -23.79 34.08
N ARG A 178 -1.24 -23.42 34.15
CA ARG A 178 -0.70 -22.54 35.22
C ARG A 178 -1.20 -21.11 35.12
N GLN A 179 -1.57 -20.66 33.95
CA GLN A 179 -2.07 -19.30 33.69
C GLN A 179 -3.60 -19.18 33.82
N MET A 180 -4.30 -20.29 33.96
CA MET A 180 -5.75 -20.30 34.07
C MET A 180 -6.21 -19.55 35.34
N GLY A 181 -6.95 -18.44 35.11
CA GLY A 181 -7.45 -17.57 36.20
C GLY A 181 -6.52 -16.46 36.66
N GLN A 182 -5.38 -16.24 35.99
CA GLN A 182 -4.46 -15.14 36.26
C GLN A 182 -4.36 -14.17 35.09
N ASN A 183 -4.30 -12.88 35.36
CA ASN A 183 -3.97 -11.87 34.35
C ASN A 183 -2.45 -11.80 34.22
N VAL A 184 -1.90 -12.51 33.25
CA VAL A 184 -0.45 -12.62 33.02
C VAL A 184 -0.15 -12.23 31.58
N GLU A 185 0.91 -11.43 31.39
CA GLU A 185 1.46 -11.17 30.06
C GLU A 185 1.86 -12.49 29.38
N MET A 186 1.64 -12.59 28.09
CA MET A 186 2.04 -13.73 27.25
C MET A 186 3.36 -13.41 26.53
N PRO A 187 4.54 -13.67 27.14
CA PRO A 187 5.83 -13.20 26.62
C PRO A 187 6.12 -13.67 25.19
N GLN A 188 5.67 -14.88 24.81
CA GLN A 188 5.88 -15.43 23.47
C GLN A 188 5.12 -14.64 22.40
N TRP A 189 3.88 -14.17 22.70
CA TRP A 189 3.11 -13.33 21.80
C TRP A 189 3.72 -11.95 21.70
N THR A 190 4.09 -11.36 22.84
CA THR A 190 4.78 -10.08 22.88
C THR A 190 6.07 -10.13 22.06
N GLN A 191 6.90 -11.16 22.25
CA GLN A 191 8.14 -11.33 21.49
C GLN A 191 7.86 -11.49 20.00
N GLY A 192 6.93 -12.39 19.61
CA GLY A 192 6.57 -12.58 18.20
C GLY A 192 6.05 -11.32 17.52
N TYR A 193 5.30 -10.49 18.26
CA TYR A 193 4.85 -9.19 17.75
C TYR A 193 6.02 -8.25 17.50
N TYR A 194 6.98 -8.16 18.43
CA TYR A 194 8.17 -7.34 18.25
C TYR A 194 9.03 -7.83 17.09
N ASP A 195 9.27 -9.14 16.98
CA ASP A 195 10.04 -9.73 15.87
C ASP A 195 9.39 -9.41 14.51
N ALA A 196 8.07 -9.57 14.40
CA ALA A 196 7.32 -9.24 13.20
C ALA A 196 7.40 -7.75 12.86
N ARG A 197 7.27 -6.89 13.87
CA ARG A 197 7.35 -5.43 13.73
C ARG A 197 8.72 -5.00 13.21
N GLU A 198 9.79 -5.47 13.81
CA GLU A 198 11.15 -5.08 13.41
C GLU A 198 11.46 -5.53 11.98
N LEU A 199 11.02 -6.74 11.59
CA LEU A 199 11.15 -7.20 10.20
C LEU A 199 10.34 -6.33 9.23
N ALA A 200 9.10 -5.98 9.58
CA ALA A 200 8.28 -5.12 8.72
C ALA A 200 8.91 -3.72 8.58
N LEU A 201 9.34 -3.09 9.68
CA LEU A 201 10.00 -1.78 9.64
C LEU A 201 11.29 -1.80 8.82
N SER A 202 12.14 -2.80 9.02
CA SER A 202 13.38 -2.96 8.23
C SER A 202 13.11 -3.08 6.74
N ARG A 203 12.08 -3.82 6.34
CA ARG A 203 11.67 -3.96 4.94
C ARG A 203 11.14 -2.67 4.34
N MET A 204 10.33 -1.93 5.10
CA MET A 204 9.84 -0.62 4.70
C MET A 204 11.00 0.37 4.49
N GLN A 205 11.98 0.38 5.39
CA GLN A 205 13.19 1.20 5.24
C GLN A 205 14.00 0.80 4.00
N THR A 206 14.17 -0.50 3.76
CA THR A 206 14.87 -1.00 2.56
C THR A 206 14.16 -0.60 1.27
N GLU A 207 12.81 -0.57 1.26
CA GLU A 207 12.06 -0.05 0.10
C GLU A 207 12.32 1.45 -0.11
N ALA A 208 12.35 2.25 0.96
CA ALA A 208 12.63 3.67 0.89
C ALA A 208 14.06 3.97 0.41
N GLU A 209 15.04 3.22 0.91
CA GLU A 209 16.44 3.32 0.46
C GLU A 209 16.59 3.01 -1.03
N ARG A 210 15.87 2.03 -1.55
CA ARG A 210 15.89 1.67 -2.98
C ARG A 210 15.44 2.80 -3.90
N VAL A 211 14.57 3.68 -3.44
CA VAL A 211 14.09 4.85 -4.20
C VAL A 211 14.79 6.14 -3.77
N GLU A 212 15.91 6.02 -3.06
CA GLU A 212 16.75 7.14 -2.59
C GLU A 212 15.97 8.17 -1.76
N ALA A 213 14.93 7.72 -1.03
CA ALA A 213 14.16 8.59 -0.17
C ALA A 213 15.00 9.05 1.03
N THR A 214 14.86 10.32 1.42
CA THR A 214 15.56 10.91 2.56
C THR A 214 14.85 10.68 3.89
N GLY A 215 13.59 10.23 3.86
CA GLY A 215 12.80 9.94 5.05
C GLY A 215 11.45 9.33 4.71
N ILE A 216 10.78 8.80 5.72
CA ILE A 216 9.44 8.21 5.65
C ILE A 216 8.56 9.00 6.61
N THR A 217 7.41 9.48 6.13
CA THR A 217 6.42 10.22 6.93
C THR A 217 5.06 9.54 6.86
N GLY A 218 4.19 9.79 7.84
CA GLY A 218 2.84 9.27 7.86
C GLY A 218 2.78 7.74 8.02
N VAL A 219 3.66 7.16 8.83
CA VAL A 219 3.68 5.71 9.05
C VAL A 219 2.40 5.26 9.76
N GLU A 220 1.64 4.39 9.12
CA GLU A 220 0.48 3.72 9.70
C GLU A 220 0.82 2.27 10.06
N TRP A 221 0.27 1.79 11.17
CA TRP A 221 0.52 0.44 11.66
C TRP A 221 -0.78 -0.36 11.72
N PHE A 222 -0.80 -1.54 11.10
CA PHE A 222 -1.90 -2.49 11.12
C PHE A 222 -1.39 -3.85 11.61
N ALA A 223 -2.09 -4.48 12.57
CA ALA A 223 -1.77 -5.80 13.12
C ALA A 223 -3.02 -6.67 13.26
#